data_59c4108c603859f23a35f00bcaa2bdde
#
_entry.id   59c4108c603859f23a35f00bcaa2bdde
#
_cell.length_a   1.000
_cell.length_b   1.000
_cell.length_c   1.000
_cell.angle_alpha   90.00
_cell.angle_beta   90.00
_cell.angle_gamma   90.00
#
_symmetry.space_group_name_H-M   'P 1'
#
loop_
_entity.id
_entity.type
_entity.pdbx_description
1 polymer ?
#
loop_
_entity_poly.entity_id
_entity_poly.type
_entity_poly.pdbx_seq_one_letter_code
_entity_poly.pdbx_strand_id
1 'polypeptide(L)'
;MGNLDFVKKLYNGKNCYSDHMSDEELELVHIHSRVEDLILELLESRKIVFLTGNPGDGKTFLIKRQLEKIKALNTYIETDLNRVANYEEVANKLVECYEQETPAIVAVNEYQFYQLCKIMKRINNNIYTETMNVKKDCIIYDIPNVSIKRIVIVDLNERSLLDKDRALTEEIIDRICSLLKAEDIQNTQLKKNLTAIEKKEIRTQMIKIIELATTSSEHYAVRDILGAVSFILTACTMEEYEGMPYYDAVFESTNPLLETVKQFDPIYLSHSVMDEALWNGEIKEKCIGL
;
A
#
# COMPACT_ATOMS: atom_id res chain seq x y z
N MET A 1 -9.68 9.48 20.96
CA MET A 1 -9.73 8.04 20.62
C MET A 1 -8.42 7.44 21.05
N GLY A 2 -8.44 6.29 21.73
CA GLY A 2 -7.19 5.64 22.16
C GLY A 2 -6.44 5.05 20.98
N ASN A 3 -5.12 4.90 21.09
CA ASN A 3 -4.27 4.33 20.05
C ASN A 3 -4.66 2.88 19.73
N LEU A 4 -5.08 2.10 20.73
CA LEU A 4 -5.55 0.73 20.52
C LEU A 4 -6.80 0.70 19.63
N ASP A 5 -7.78 1.56 19.88
CA ASP A 5 -8.99 1.65 19.07
C ASP A 5 -8.67 2.11 17.64
N PHE A 6 -7.71 3.05 17.52
CA PHE A 6 -7.24 3.48 16.21
C PHE A 6 -6.57 2.32 15.43
N VAL A 7 -5.64 1.59 16.07
CA VAL A 7 -4.97 0.45 15.44
C VAL A 7 -5.97 -0.64 15.05
N LYS A 8 -6.97 -0.95 15.91
CA LYS A 8 -8.06 -1.89 15.55
C LYS A 8 -8.86 -1.45 14.33
N LYS A 9 -9.07 -0.14 14.15
CA LYS A 9 -9.75 0.38 12.96
C LYS A 9 -8.98 0.16 11.66
N LEU A 10 -7.65 0.10 11.71
CA LEU A 10 -6.83 -0.12 10.52
C LEU A 10 -7.09 -1.50 9.88
N TYR A 11 -7.50 -2.49 10.65
CA TYR A 11 -7.88 -3.81 10.14
C TYR A 11 -9.08 -3.75 9.19
N ASN A 12 -10.08 -2.95 9.50
CA ASN A 12 -11.22 -2.76 8.62
C ASN A 12 -10.82 -1.86 7.45
N GLY A 13 -10.43 -2.45 6.33
CA GLY A 13 -9.86 -1.76 5.16
C GLY A 13 -10.63 -0.54 4.64
N LYS A 14 -11.95 -0.42 4.94
CA LYS A 14 -12.73 0.79 4.68
C LYS A 14 -12.31 2.00 5.51
N ASN A 15 -11.73 1.77 6.68
CA ASN A 15 -11.29 2.82 7.59
C ASN A 15 -9.86 3.31 7.31
N CYS A 16 -9.11 2.57 6.49
CA CYS A 16 -7.77 2.96 6.04
C CYS A 16 -7.77 3.88 4.81
N TYR A 17 -8.93 4.33 4.34
CA TYR A 17 -8.97 5.35 3.30
C TYR A 17 -8.58 6.71 3.90
N SER A 18 -7.62 7.36 3.27
CA SER A 18 -7.18 8.72 3.66
C SER A 18 -8.32 9.75 3.75
N ASP A 19 -9.45 9.47 3.12
CA ASP A 19 -10.63 10.32 3.16
C ASP A 19 -11.48 10.16 4.43
N HIS A 20 -11.27 9.05 5.15
CA HIS A 20 -11.96 8.74 6.41
C HIS A 20 -11.08 8.93 7.65
N MET A 21 -9.81 9.31 7.45
CA MET A 21 -8.86 9.56 8.52
C MET A 21 -8.68 11.06 8.70
N SER A 22 -8.57 11.52 9.93
CA SER A 22 -8.14 12.89 10.24
C SER A 22 -6.67 13.07 9.90
N ASP A 23 -6.23 14.33 9.75
CA ASP A 23 -4.82 14.63 9.51
C ASP A 23 -3.92 14.09 10.64
N GLU A 24 -4.41 14.12 11.88
CA GLU A 24 -3.71 13.55 13.04
C GLU A 24 -3.57 12.03 12.92
N GLU A 25 -4.64 11.33 12.53
CA GLU A 25 -4.62 9.87 12.29
C GLU A 25 -3.70 9.49 11.12
N LEU A 26 -3.67 10.30 10.06
CA LEU A 26 -2.75 10.11 8.94
C LEU A 26 -1.29 10.23 9.37
N GLU A 27 -0.97 11.19 10.24
CA GLU A 27 0.37 11.33 10.83
C GLU A 27 0.79 10.11 11.64
N LEU A 28 -0.14 9.50 12.37
CA LEU A 28 0.15 8.32 13.19
C LEU A 28 0.63 7.11 12.36
N VAL A 29 0.17 6.97 11.13
CA VAL A 29 0.53 5.85 10.22
C VAL A 29 1.46 6.28 9.10
N HIS A 30 1.87 7.54 9.06
CA HIS A 30 2.76 8.03 8.03
C HIS A 30 4.16 7.43 8.14
N ILE A 31 4.61 6.92 7.02
CA ILE A 31 5.98 6.47 6.79
C ILE A 31 6.51 7.27 5.61
N HIS A 32 7.57 8.01 5.84
CA HIS A 32 8.18 8.82 4.78
C HIS A 32 8.72 7.91 3.68
N SER A 33 8.44 8.27 2.44
CA SER A 33 8.92 7.53 1.28
C SER A 33 9.67 8.45 0.30
N ARG A 34 10.67 7.91 -0.39
CA ARG A 34 11.41 8.66 -1.45
C ARG A 34 10.50 9.18 -2.57
N VAL A 35 9.34 8.53 -2.77
CA VAL A 35 8.33 9.00 -3.73
C VAL A 35 7.81 10.39 -3.36
N GLU A 36 7.75 10.73 -2.08
CA GLU A 36 7.31 12.06 -1.62
C GLU A 36 8.30 13.14 -2.04
N ASP A 37 9.59 12.90 -1.81
CA ASP A 37 10.65 13.84 -2.20
C ASP A 37 10.70 13.99 -3.72
N LEU A 38 10.60 12.86 -4.43
CA LEU A 38 10.56 12.82 -5.86
C LEU A 38 9.42 13.66 -6.45
N ILE A 39 8.22 13.54 -5.91
CA ILE A 39 7.07 14.34 -6.38
C ILE A 39 7.39 15.83 -6.26
N LEU A 40 7.97 16.28 -5.15
CA LEU A 40 8.33 17.69 -4.98
C LEU A 40 9.40 18.12 -5.99
N GLU A 41 10.47 17.34 -6.17
CA GLU A 41 11.54 17.64 -7.14
C GLU A 41 10.98 17.76 -8.58
N LEU A 42 10.07 16.88 -8.95
CA LEU A 42 9.39 16.93 -10.24
C LEU A 42 8.55 18.19 -10.42
N LEU A 43 7.79 18.57 -9.41
CA LEU A 43 6.95 19.77 -9.44
C LEU A 43 7.78 21.05 -9.41
N GLU A 44 8.86 21.10 -8.64
CA GLU A 44 9.85 22.20 -8.67
C GLU A 44 10.48 22.35 -10.07
N SER A 45 10.69 21.22 -10.74
CA SER A 45 11.15 21.19 -12.15
C SER A 45 10.02 21.46 -13.15
N ARG A 46 8.87 21.95 -12.69
CA ARG A 46 7.69 22.31 -13.48
C ARG A 46 7.13 21.17 -14.33
N LYS A 47 7.20 19.93 -13.85
CA LYS A 47 6.66 18.76 -14.56
C LYS A 47 5.15 18.64 -14.35
N ILE A 48 4.51 17.94 -15.28
CA ILE A 48 3.16 17.41 -15.12
C ILE A 48 3.29 15.95 -14.67
N VAL A 49 2.85 15.66 -13.47
CA VAL A 49 2.99 14.36 -12.82
C VAL A 49 1.65 13.62 -12.83
N PHE A 50 1.59 12.48 -13.50
CA PHE A 50 0.51 11.52 -13.34
C PHE A 50 0.91 10.49 -12.30
N LEU A 51 0.25 10.54 -11.15
CA LEU A 51 0.45 9.56 -10.09
C LEU A 51 -0.55 8.42 -10.30
N THR A 52 -0.08 7.30 -10.86
CA THR A 52 -0.91 6.13 -11.18
C THR A 52 -0.79 5.04 -10.12
N GLY A 53 -1.72 4.12 -10.10
CA GLY A 53 -1.73 2.98 -9.18
C GLY A 53 -3.14 2.53 -8.82
N ASN A 54 -3.24 1.41 -8.11
CA ASN A 54 -4.51 0.84 -7.66
C ASN A 54 -5.14 1.63 -6.49
N PRO A 55 -6.43 1.48 -6.25
CA PRO A 55 -7.04 2.00 -5.03
C PRO A 55 -6.33 1.46 -3.79
N GLY A 56 -5.90 2.36 -2.90
CA GLY A 56 -5.19 1.98 -1.66
C GLY A 56 -3.67 2.12 -1.71
N ASP A 57 -3.06 2.41 -2.85
CA ASP A 57 -1.60 2.63 -2.97
C ASP A 57 -1.10 3.94 -2.34
N GLY A 58 -2.03 4.75 -1.81
CA GLY A 58 -1.67 5.98 -1.10
C GLY A 58 -1.53 7.22 -1.97
N LYS A 59 -1.97 7.22 -3.26
CA LYS A 59 -1.90 8.39 -4.15
C LYS A 59 -2.43 9.68 -3.52
N THR A 60 -3.67 9.64 -3.07
CA THR A 60 -4.32 10.79 -2.43
C THR A 60 -3.63 11.19 -1.13
N PHE A 61 -3.14 10.21 -0.37
CA PHE A 61 -2.38 10.44 0.86
C PHE A 61 -1.08 11.20 0.58
N LEU A 62 -0.28 10.74 -0.39
CA LEU A 62 0.99 11.39 -0.78
C LEU A 62 0.78 12.86 -1.17
N ILE A 63 -0.28 13.16 -1.94
CA ILE A 63 -0.59 14.54 -2.33
C ILE A 63 -1.05 15.37 -1.13
N LYS A 64 -1.99 14.85 -0.32
CA LYS A 64 -2.52 15.57 0.86
C LYS A 64 -1.43 15.90 1.87
N ARG A 65 -0.53 14.96 2.11
CA ARG A 65 0.57 15.11 3.06
C ARG A 65 1.49 16.29 2.73
N GLN A 66 1.69 16.56 1.45
CA GLN A 66 2.56 17.63 0.97
C GLN A 66 1.79 18.82 0.39
N LEU A 67 0.49 18.88 0.65
CA LEU A 67 -0.41 19.81 -0.02
C LEU A 67 0.05 21.27 0.05
N GLU A 68 0.50 21.71 1.21
CA GLU A 68 0.96 23.10 1.39
C GLU A 68 2.24 23.39 0.60
N LYS A 69 3.18 22.45 0.55
CA LYS A 69 4.39 22.58 -0.26
C LYS A 69 4.05 22.60 -1.76
N ILE A 70 3.16 21.70 -2.18
CA ILE A 70 2.72 21.60 -3.58
C ILE A 70 1.97 22.87 -4.02
N LYS A 71 1.10 23.42 -3.17
CA LYS A 71 0.40 24.69 -3.44
C LYS A 71 1.38 25.88 -3.55
N ALA A 72 2.43 25.90 -2.72
CA ALA A 72 3.46 26.95 -2.76
C ALA A 72 4.18 27.01 -4.12
N LEU A 73 4.20 25.93 -4.89
CA LEU A 73 4.75 25.85 -6.24
C LEU A 73 3.78 26.32 -7.33
N ASN A 74 2.60 26.82 -6.95
CA ASN A 74 1.53 27.19 -7.88
C ASN A 74 1.11 26.04 -8.81
N THR A 75 1.01 24.83 -8.24
CA THR A 75 0.73 23.58 -8.95
C THR A 75 -0.77 23.39 -9.14
N TYR A 76 -1.21 22.94 -10.31
CA TYR A 76 -2.56 22.40 -10.50
C TYR A 76 -2.63 21.02 -9.84
N ILE A 77 -3.64 20.80 -8.98
CA ILE A 77 -3.76 19.58 -8.15
C ILE A 77 -5.12 18.93 -8.39
N GLU A 78 -5.11 17.67 -8.80
CA GLU A 78 -6.28 16.81 -8.81
C GLU A 78 -6.00 15.52 -8.02
N THR A 79 -6.72 15.33 -6.93
CA THR A 79 -6.45 14.24 -5.99
C THR A 79 -7.27 12.99 -6.23
N ASP A 80 -8.42 13.10 -6.92
CA ASP A 80 -9.32 11.98 -7.15
C ASP A 80 -10.28 12.24 -8.32
N LEU A 81 -9.95 11.68 -9.47
CA LEU A 81 -10.80 11.80 -10.65
C LEU A 81 -12.17 11.11 -10.52
N ASN A 82 -12.39 10.24 -9.53
CA ASN A 82 -13.74 9.67 -9.30
C ASN A 82 -14.74 10.74 -8.85
N ARG A 83 -14.26 11.84 -8.28
CA ARG A 83 -15.11 12.97 -7.81
C ARG A 83 -15.33 14.03 -8.86
N VAL A 84 -14.62 13.95 -9.98
CA VAL A 84 -14.72 14.93 -11.06
C VAL A 84 -15.89 14.58 -11.97
N ALA A 85 -16.85 15.48 -12.08
CA ALA A 85 -18.02 15.29 -12.93
C ALA A 85 -17.67 15.37 -14.43
N ASN A 86 -16.65 16.13 -14.79
CA ASN A 86 -16.27 16.39 -16.17
C ASN A 86 -14.74 16.31 -16.38
N TYR A 87 -14.30 15.25 -17.00
CA TYR A 87 -12.87 15.06 -17.34
C TYR A 87 -12.33 16.06 -18.37
N GLU A 88 -13.20 16.72 -19.15
CA GLU A 88 -12.77 17.76 -20.08
C GLU A 88 -12.18 18.97 -19.37
N GLU A 89 -12.71 19.33 -18.20
CA GLU A 89 -12.16 20.43 -17.40
C GLU A 89 -10.74 20.14 -16.93
N VAL A 90 -10.51 18.92 -16.45
CA VAL A 90 -9.18 18.48 -16.03
C VAL A 90 -8.22 18.44 -17.21
N ALA A 91 -8.68 17.91 -18.36
CA ALA A 91 -7.87 17.85 -19.57
C ALA A 91 -7.48 19.24 -20.08
N ASN A 92 -8.43 20.20 -20.08
CA ASN A 92 -8.16 21.60 -20.45
C ASN A 92 -7.14 22.24 -19.51
N LYS A 93 -7.26 22.01 -18.19
CA LYS A 93 -6.28 22.51 -17.22
C LYS A 93 -4.89 21.91 -17.41
N LEU A 94 -4.79 20.63 -17.73
CA LEU A 94 -3.50 19.99 -18.04
C LEU A 94 -2.87 20.53 -19.31
N VAL A 95 -3.67 20.80 -20.34
CA VAL A 95 -3.19 21.46 -21.58
C VAL A 95 -2.71 22.88 -21.28
N GLU A 96 -3.47 23.65 -20.50
CA GLU A 96 -3.07 24.98 -20.05
C GLU A 96 -1.75 24.94 -19.28
N CYS A 97 -1.60 24.01 -18.32
CA CYS A 97 -0.34 23.81 -17.58
C CYS A 97 0.82 23.43 -18.50
N TYR A 98 0.56 22.59 -19.51
CA TYR A 98 1.58 22.20 -20.47
C TYR A 98 2.07 23.38 -21.30
N GLU A 99 1.17 24.23 -21.80
CA GLU A 99 1.48 25.38 -22.63
C GLU A 99 2.11 26.55 -21.85
N GLN A 100 1.69 26.74 -20.58
CA GLN A 100 2.20 27.79 -19.70
C GLN A 100 3.44 27.38 -18.90
N GLU A 101 3.92 26.17 -19.09
CA GLU A 101 5.03 25.60 -18.31
C GLU A 101 4.80 25.65 -16.79
N THR A 102 3.57 25.48 -16.33
CA THR A 102 3.22 25.37 -14.91
C THR A 102 3.16 23.91 -14.46
N PRO A 103 3.53 23.60 -13.20
CA PRO A 103 3.47 22.23 -12.69
C PRO A 103 2.04 21.77 -12.50
N ALA A 104 1.84 20.44 -12.62
CA ALA A 104 0.58 19.80 -12.31
C ALA A 104 0.79 18.43 -11.69
N ILE A 105 -0.12 18.02 -10.81
CA ILE A 105 -0.17 16.65 -10.28
C ILE A 105 -1.60 16.14 -10.31
N VAL A 106 -1.77 14.93 -10.88
CA VAL A 106 -3.08 14.29 -11.00
C VAL A 106 -3.00 12.84 -10.54
N ALA A 107 -3.78 12.51 -9.51
CA ALA A 107 -3.91 11.12 -9.06
C ALA A 107 -4.97 10.40 -9.88
N VAL A 108 -4.59 9.33 -10.54
CA VAL A 108 -5.43 8.57 -11.47
C VAL A 108 -5.25 7.06 -11.30
N ASN A 109 -6.29 6.28 -11.59
CA ASN A 109 -6.12 4.86 -11.89
C ASN A 109 -5.91 4.66 -13.41
N GLU A 110 -5.55 3.46 -13.82
CA GLU A 110 -5.26 3.19 -15.24
C GLU A 110 -6.42 3.52 -16.17
N TYR A 111 -7.64 3.15 -15.80
CA TYR A 111 -8.82 3.43 -16.61
C TYR A 111 -9.05 4.93 -16.79
N GLN A 112 -8.99 5.68 -15.70
CA GLN A 112 -9.14 7.14 -15.69
C GLN A 112 -8.05 7.82 -16.52
N PHE A 113 -6.80 7.35 -16.39
CA PHE A 113 -5.68 7.84 -17.18
C PHE A 113 -5.96 7.70 -18.69
N TYR A 114 -6.41 6.53 -19.14
CA TYR A 114 -6.75 6.33 -20.54
C TYR A 114 -7.91 7.20 -21.01
N GLN A 115 -8.94 7.40 -20.21
CA GLN A 115 -10.06 8.29 -20.55
C GLN A 115 -9.57 9.73 -20.69
N LEU A 116 -8.75 10.20 -19.75
CA LEU A 116 -8.16 11.54 -19.79
C LEU A 116 -7.27 11.70 -21.03
N CYS A 117 -6.44 10.74 -21.36
CA CYS A 117 -5.60 10.73 -22.57
C CYS A 117 -6.43 10.85 -23.86
N LYS A 118 -7.58 10.16 -23.95
CA LYS A 118 -8.49 10.27 -25.11
C LYS A 118 -9.05 11.67 -25.27
N ILE A 119 -9.35 12.34 -24.17
CA ILE A 119 -9.85 13.72 -24.18
C ILE A 119 -8.73 14.68 -24.56
N MET A 120 -7.55 14.56 -23.93
CA MET A 120 -6.37 15.37 -24.25
C MET A 120 -5.99 15.29 -25.74
N LYS A 121 -6.10 14.09 -26.35
CA LYS A 121 -5.86 13.92 -27.79
C LYS A 121 -6.73 14.81 -28.67
N ARG A 122 -7.99 15.06 -28.27
CA ARG A 122 -8.91 15.90 -29.01
C ARG A 122 -8.60 17.39 -28.86
N ILE A 123 -8.06 17.79 -27.69
CA ILE A 123 -7.77 19.18 -27.38
C ILE A 123 -6.37 19.56 -27.90
N ASN A 124 -5.35 18.80 -27.59
CA ASN A 124 -3.98 19.05 -27.98
C ASN A 124 -3.22 17.73 -28.20
N ASN A 125 -2.96 17.41 -29.48
CA ASN A 125 -2.32 16.15 -29.84
C ASN A 125 -0.84 16.05 -29.39
N ASN A 126 -0.17 17.17 -29.14
CA ASN A 126 1.23 17.16 -28.73
C ASN A 126 1.38 16.63 -27.31
N ILE A 127 0.56 17.12 -26.37
CA ILE A 127 0.55 16.62 -24.98
C ILE A 127 0.18 15.13 -24.95
N TYR A 128 -0.81 14.72 -25.76
CA TYR A 128 -1.18 13.32 -25.88
C TYR A 128 -0.03 12.46 -26.38
N THR A 129 0.64 12.89 -27.44
CA THR A 129 1.77 12.15 -28.03
C THR A 129 2.92 12.03 -27.05
N GLU A 130 3.25 13.12 -26.34
CA GLU A 130 4.27 13.09 -25.31
C GLU A 130 3.89 12.15 -24.16
N THR A 131 2.63 12.22 -23.68
CA THR A 131 2.13 11.33 -22.63
C THR A 131 2.23 9.85 -23.01
N MET A 132 1.86 9.51 -24.26
CA MET A 132 1.92 8.13 -24.73
C MET A 132 3.34 7.63 -24.99
N ASN A 133 4.26 8.52 -25.32
CA ASN A 133 5.67 8.21 -25.53
C ASN A 133 6.47 8.14 -24.20
N VAL A 134 5.99 8.79 -23.16
CA VAL A 134 6.45 8.55 -21.80
C VAL A 134 5.98 7.15 -21.46
N LYS A 135 6.69 6.13 -21.94
CA LYS A 135 6.57 4.82 -21.33
C LYS A 135 6.70 5.04 -19.85
N LYS A 136 5.82 4.43 -19.08
CA LYS A 136 5.85 4.36 -17.64
C LYS A 136 7.30 4.42 -17.17
N ASP A 137 7.84 5.63 -17.05
CA ASP A 137 9.10 5.83 -16.39
C ASP A 137 8.82 5.53 -14.95
N CYS A 138 8.76 4.25 -14.67
CA CYS A 138 8.48 3.74 -13.36
C CYS A 138 9.60 4.16 -12.45
N ILE A 139 9.27 5.10 -11.61
CA ILE A 139 10.24 5.76 -10.81
C ILE A 139 9.89 5.46 -9.38
N ILE A 140 10.63 4.55 -8.80
CA ILE A 140 10.48 4.31 -7.37
C ILE A 140 11.74 4.69 -6.61
N TYR A 141 12.94 4.54 -7.20
CA TYR A 141 14.18 4.72 -6.44
C TYR A 141 15.32 5.44 -7.15
N ASP A 142 15.37 5.42 -8.47
CA ASP A 142 16.36 6.14 -9.25
C ASP A 142 15.73 6.71 -10.49
N ILE A 143 15.77 8.03 -10.63
CA ILE A 143 15.29 8.71 -11.81
C ILE A 143 16.47 8.90 -12.75
N PRO A 144 16.64 8.07 -13.79
CA PRO A 144 17.58 8.41 -14.81
C PRO A 144 16.95 9.48 -15.71
N ASN A 145 17.50 10.69 -15.69
CA ASN A 145 17.28 11.73 -16.71
C ASN A 145 15.82 12.14 -16.99
N VAL A 146 15.06 12.46 -15.96
CA VAL A 146 13.73 13.11 -16.09
C VAL A 146 13.83 14.50 -16.71
N SER A 147 15.05 14.98 -17.01
CA SER A 147 15.31 16.38 -17.35
C SER A 147 14.67 16.88 -18.64
N ILE A 148 14.35 16.01 -19.60
CA ILE A 148 14.01 16.44 -20.95
C ILE A 148 12.49 16.51 -21.19
N LYS A 149 11.68 15.67 -20.51
CA LYS A 149 10.24 15.55 -20.76
C LYS A 149 9.43 16.40 -19.79
N ARG A 150 8.36 17.01 -20.28
CA ARG A 150 7.42 17.79 -19.45
C ARG A 150 6.48 16.90 -18.62
N ILE A 151 6.18 15.73 -19.12
CA ILE A 151 5.24 14.78 -18.51
C ILE A 151 6.01 13.63 -17.89
N VAL A 152 5.62 13.26 -16.68
CA VAL A 152 6.16 12.13 -15.94
C VAL A 152 5.01 11.29 -15.38
N ILE A 153 5.13 9.97 -15.50
CA ILE A 153 4.19 9.02 -14.89
C ILE A 153 4.92 8.33 -13.74
N VAL A 154 4.39 8.48 -12.54
CA VAL A 154 4.85 7.77 -11.34
C VAL A 154 3.84 6.67 -11.07
N ASP A 155 4.21 5.43 -11.34
CA ASP A 155 3.33 4.26 -11.23
C ASP A 155 3.58 3.51 -9.93
N LEU A 156 2.66 3.65 -8.98
CA LEU A 156 2.75 2.96 -7.69
C LEU A 156 2.43 1.46 -7.78
N ASN A 157 1.85 0.97 -8.91
CA ASN A 157 1.63 -0.46 -9.09
C ASN A 157 2.95 -1.25 -9.22
N GLU A 158 3.98 -0.61 -9.74
CA GLU A 158 5.29 -1.25 -9.89
C GLU A 158 6.15 -1.13 -8.63
N ARG A 159 5.59 -0.54 -7.58
CA ARG A 159 6.22 -0.48 -6.28
C ARG A 159 6.27 -1.88 -5.67
N SER A 160 7.44 -2.48 -5.65
CA SER A 160 7.67 -3.67 -4.83
C SER A 160 7.65 -3.27 -3.36
N LEU A 161 6.60 -3.62 -2.65
CA LEU A 161 6.49 -3.37 -1.22
C LEU A 161 7.46 -4.21 -0.40
N LEU A 162 8.17 -5.16 -1.01
CA LEU A 162 8.97 -6.14 -0.29
C LEU A 162 10.44 -6.19 -0.68
N ASP A 163 10.80 -6.07 -1.95
CA ASP A 163 12.20 -6.21 -2.35
C ASP A 163 13.05 -4.99 -2.00
N LYS A 164 12.57 -3.82 -2.38
CA LYS A 164 13.24 -2.55 -2.10
C LYS A 164 12.66 -1.85 -0.87
N ASP A 165 11.42 -2.16 -0.51
CA ASP A 165 10.66 -1.61 0.60
C ASP A 165 10.52 -2.59 1.78
N ARG A 166 11.45 -3.52 1.94
CA ARG A 166 11.53 -4.32 3.18
C ARG A 166 11.58 -3.40 4.40
N ALA A 167 12.29 -2.28 4.29
CA ALA A 167 12.30 -1.23 5.29
C ALA A 167 10.90 -0.69 5.57
N LEU A 168 10.06 -0.49 4.56
CA LEU A 168 8.69 0.00 4.72
C LEU A 168 7.83 -0.97 5.56
N THR A 169 7.92 -2.28 5.31
CA THR A 169 7.19 -3.28 6.10
C THR A 169 7.67 -3.30 7.55
N GLU A 170 8.98 -3.20 7.77
CA GLU A 170 9.56 -3.09 9.11
C GLU A 170 9.10 -1.82 9.82
N GLU A 171 9.08 -0.68 9.13
CA GLU A 171 8.62 0.60 9.66
C GLU A 171 7.12 0.58 10.01
N ILE A 172 6.28 -0.10 9.20
CA ILE A 172 4.87 -0.33 9.52
C ILE A 172 4.73 -1.08 10.84
N ILE A 173 5.48 -2.17 11.01
CA ILE A 173 5.47 -2.94 12.26
C ILE A 173 5.91 -2.07 13.43
N ASP A 174 7.00 -1.33 13.29
CA ASP A 174 7.53 -0.45 14.36
C ASP A 174 6.54 0.66 14.70
N ARG A 175 5.91 1.26 13.71
CA ARG A 175 4.92 2.31 13.93
C ARG A 175 3.71 1.80 14.72
N ILE A 176 3.13 0.66 14.29
CA ILE A 176 1.99 0.05 14.99
C ILE A 176 2.38 -0.36 16.42
N CYS A 177 3.54 -0.99 16.60
CA CYS A 177 4.03 -1.36 17.92
C CYS A 177 4.24 -0.13 18.81
N SER A 178 4.77 0.96 18.26
CA SER A 178 4.98 2.21 19.03
C SER A 178 3.66 2.83 19.48
N LEU A 179 2.65 2.84 18.61
CA LEU A 179 1.32 3.33 18.95
C LEU A 179 0.69 2.53 20.09
N LEU A 180 0.77 1.21 20.00
CA LEU A 180 0.21 0.32 21.03
C LEU A 180 0.94 0.47 22.37
N LYS A 181 2.26 0.62 22.37
CA LYS A 181 3.08 0.76 23.60
C LYS A 181 2.92 2.13 24.27
N ALA A 182 2.45 3.14 23.57
CA ALA A 182 2.22 4.46 24.13
C ALA A 182 1.04 4.49 25.12
N GLU A 183 0.23 3.43 25.20
CA GLU A 183 -0.88 3.29 26.12
C GLU A 183 -0.59 2.27 27.22
N ASP A 184 -1.29 2.41 28.36
CA ASP A 184 -1.26 1.42 29.43
C ASP A 184 -2.11 0.20 29.03
N ILE A 185 -1.45 -0.78 28.42
CA ILE A 185 -2.10 -2.00 27.93
C ILE A 185 -2.50 -2.86 29.12
N GLN A 186 -3.79 -3.13 29.28
CA GLN A 186 -4.29 -4.04 30.32
C GLN A 186 -4.40 -5.50 29.82
N ASN A 187 -4.59 -5.69 28.50
CA ASN A 187 -4.74 -7.03 27.92
C ASN A 187 -3.41 -7.81 27.96
N THR A 188 -3.42 -8.93 28.66
CA THR A 188 -2.23 -9.77 28.87
C THR A 188 -1.73 -10.42 27.59
N GLN A 189 -2.65 -10.83 26.69
CA GLN A 189 -2.26 -11.46 25.42
C GLN A 189 -1.64 -10.43 24.47
N LEU A 190 -2.18 -9.21 24.43
CA LEU A 190 -1.60 -8.12 23.65
C LEU A 190 -0.17 -7.80 24.12
N LYS A 191 0.08 -7.76 25.44
CA LYS A 191 1.45 -7.61 25.98
C LYS A 191 2.38 -8.73 25.48
N LYS A 192 1.91 -9.98 25.48
CA LYS A 192 2.69 -11.11 24.98
C LYS A 192 2.96 -10.99 23.48
N ASN A 193 1.95 -10.61 22.68
CA ASN A 193 2.10 -10.41 21.24
C ASN A 193 3.15 -9.33 20.93
N LEU A 194 3.11 -8.19 21.62
CA LEU A 194 4.08 -7.11 21.48
C LEU A 194 5.50 -7.55 21.90
N THR A 195 5.62 -8.28 23.00
CA THR A 195 6.93 -8.82 23.42
C THR A 195 7.47 -9.86 22.44
N ALA A 196 6.59 -10.64 21.82
CA ALA A 196 6.98 -11.63 20.82
C ALA A 196 7.50 -10.96 19.54
N ILE A 197 6.80 -9.95 19.00
CA ILE A 197 7.20 -9.27 17.77
C ILE A 197 8.50 -8.44 17.90
N GLU A 198 8.94 -8.15 19.12
CA GLU A 198 10.25 -7.53 19.37
C GLU A 198 11.42 -8.47 19.10
N LYS A 199 11.19 -9.79 19.16
CA LYS A 199 12.23 -10.78 18.85
C LYS A 199 12.51 -10.78 17.36
N LYS A 200 13.78 -10.61 17.01
CA LYS A 200 14.23 -10.52 15.61
C LYS A 200 13.77 -11.72 14.77
N GLU A 201 13.81 -12.90 15.34
CA GLU A 201 13.43 -14.14 14.65
C GLU A 201 11.95 -14.14 14.28
N ILE A 202 11.08 -13.73 15.21
CA ILE A 202 9.63 -13.66 14.99
C ILE A 202 9.31 -12.59 13.96
N ARG A 203 9.90 -11.40 14.09
CA ARG A 203 9.75 -10.32 13.13
C ARG A 203 10.17 -10.74 11.73
N THR A 204 11.32 -11.41 11.60
CA THR A 204 11.80 -11.93 10.32
C THR A 204 10.83 -12.94 9.71
N GLN A 205 10.24 -13.83 10.52
CA GLN A 205 9.24 -14.79 10.02
C GLN A 205 7.94 -14.09 9.58
N MET A 206 7.48 -13.09 10.31
CA MET A 206 6.31 -12.30 9.92
C MET A 206 6.52 -11.59 8.59
N ILE A 207 7.70 -10.99 8.38
CA ILE A 207 8.04 -10.37 7.09
C ILE A 207 8.05 -11.43 5.98
N LYS A 208 8.62 -12.61 6.22
CA LYS A 208 8.61 -13.71 5.24
C LYS A 208 7.20 -14.17 4.87
N ILE A 209 6.27 -14.22 5.84
CA ILE A 209 4.86 -14.56 5.58
C ILE A 209 4.25 -13.52 4.64
N ILE A 210 4.48 -12.25 4.90
CA ILE A 210 4.03 -11.15 4.04
C ILE A 210 4.66 -11.29 2.64
N GLU A 211 5.96 -11.59 2.55
CA GLU A 211 6.67 -11.83 1.28
C GLU A 211 6.04 -12.98 0.49
N LEU A 212 5.72 -14.08 1.14
CA LEU A 212 5.07 -15.22 0.47
C LEU A 212 3.69 -14.84 -0.07
N ALA A 213 2.89 -14.11 0.68
CA ALA A 213 1.59 -13.66 0.24
C ALA A 213 1.68 -12.77 -1.01
N THR A 214 2.71 -11.93 -1.11
CA THR A 214 2.88 -11.01 -2.24
C THR A 214 3.58 -11.64 -3.46
N THR A 215 4.17 -12.83 -3.34
CA THR A 215 4.69 -13.58 -4.50
C THR A 215 3.57 -14.18 -5.36
N SER A 216 2.35 -14.30 -4.84
CA SER A 216 1.17 -14.52 -5.67
C SER A 216 0.98 -13.30 -6.57
N SER A 217 0.43 -13.48 -7.77
CA SER A 217 0.25 -12.44 -8.78
C SER A 217 -0.64 -11.25 -8.37
N GLU A 218 -1.02 -11.14 -7.12
CA GLU A 218 -1.87 -10.09 -6.58
C GLU A 218 -1.04 -8.94 -6.03
N HIS A 219 -1.45 -7.73 -6.38
CA HIS A 219 -0.86 -6.51 -5.83
C HIS A 219 -1.51 -6.15 -4.50
N TYR A 220 -0.72 -6.03 -3.45
CA TYR A 220 -1.19 -5.57 -2.13
C TYR A 220 -0.78 -4.13 -1.88
N ALA A 221 -1.76 -3.33 -1.47
CA ALA A 221 -1.53 -1.94 -1.11
C ALA A 221 -0.96 -1.81 0.32
N VAL A 222 -0.33 -0.67 0.60
CA VAL A 222 0.18 -0.35 1.96
C VAL A 222 -0.87 -0.53 3.05
N ARG A 223 -2.13 -0.18 2.75
CA ARG A 223 -3.24 -0.37 3.68
C ARG A 223 -3.50 -1.83 4.02
N ASP A 224 -3.27 -2.76 3.09
CA ASP A 224 -3.52 -4.18 3.31
C ASP A 224 -2.48 -4.74 4.28
N ILE A 225 -1.23 -4.26 4.19
CA ILE A 225 -0.16 -4.58 5.14
C ILE A 225 -0.46 -3.95 6.51
N LEU A 226 -0.87 -2.67 6.55
CA LEU A 226 -1.29 -2.00 7.79
C LEU A 226 -2.42 -2.77 8.47
N GLY A 227 -3.44 -3.16 7.72
CA GLY A 227 -4.57 -3.95 8.22
C GLY A 227 -4.15 -5.32 8.72
N ALA A 228 -3.29 -6.02 7.98
CA ALA A 228 -2.79 -7.34 8.37
C ALA A 228 -1.97 -7.28 9.68
N VAL A 229 -1.01 -6.37 9.76
CA VAL A 229 -0.18 -6.19 10.97
C VAL A 229 -1.01 -5.78 12.18
N SER A 230 -1.97 -4.86 11.97
CA SER A 230 -2.90 -4.42 13.03
C SER A 230 -3.71 -5.60 13.57
N PHE A 231 -4.28 -6.42 12.69
CA PHE A 231 -5.07 -7.58 13.09
C PHE A 231 -4.22 -8.62 13.83
N ILE A 232 -3.08 -9.02 13.28
CA ILE A 232 -2.18 -10.00 13.90
C ILE A 232 -1.85 -9.62 15.35
N LEU A 233 -1.62 -8.34 15.62
CA LEU A 233 -1.26 -7.89 16.95
C LEU A 233 -2.47 -7.71 17.87
N THR A 234 -3.60 -7.20 17.36
CA THR A 234 -4.72 -6.73 18.19
C THR A 234 -5.96 -7.63 18.19
N ALA A 235 -6.02 -8.68 17.37
CA ALA A 235 -7.16 -9.60 17.32
C ALA A 235 -7.56 -10.13 18.71
N CYS A 236 -6.56 -10.45 19.54
CA CYS A 236 -6.78 -10.91 20.92
C CYS A 236 -7.56 -9.94 21.83
N THR A 237 -7.80 -8.72 21.38
CA THR A 237 -8.60 -7.70 22.09
C THR A 237 -10.00 -7.52 21.50
N MET A 238 -10.36 -8.30 20.49
CA MET A 238 -11.68 -8.32 19.88
C MET A 238 -12.51 -9.47 20.49
N GLU A 239 -13.82 -9.28 20.68
CA GLU A 239 -14.68 -10.28 21.34
C GLU A 239 -14.61 -11.65 20.66
N GLU A 240 -14.59 -11.68 19.33
CA GLU A 240 -14.55 -12.92 18.54
C GLU A 240 -13.23 -13.69 18.69
N TYR A 241 -12.13 -13.01 19.05
CA TYR A 241 -10.78 -13.55 19.08
C TYR A 241 -10.11 -13.35 20.46
N GLU A 242 -10.90 -13.22 21.53
CA GLU A 242 -10.38 -12.92 22.87
C GLU A 242 -9.33 -13.94 23.31
N GLY A 243 -8.17 -13.43 23.70
CA GLY A 243 -7.04 -14.26 24.16
C GLY A 243 -6.29 -15.03 23.09
N MET A 244 -6.66 -14.90 21.81
CA MET A 244 -6.00 -15.58 20.69
C MET A 244 -4.54 -15.13 20.52
N PRO A 245 -3.56 -16.06 20.45
CA PRO A 245 -2.20 -15.73 20.11
C PRO A 245 -2.07 -15.17 18.70
N TYR A 246 -1.03 -14.34 18.46
CA TYR A 246 -0.82 -13.71 17.16
C TYR A 246 -0.68 -14.69 15.99
N TYR A 247 -0.10 -15.86 16.20
CA TYR A 247 0.09 -16.86 15.15
C TYR A 247 -1.20 -17.54 14.72
N ASP A 248 -2.18 -17.69 15.60
CA ASP A 248 -3.51 -18.20 15.25
C ASP A 248 -4.30 -17.12 14.50
N ALA A 249 -4.18 -15.86 14.90
CA ALA A 249 -4.86 -14.74 14.25
C ALA A 249 -4.55 -14.62 12.76
N VAL A 250 -3.35 -15.01 12.31
CA VAL A 250 -2.98 -15.01 10.89
C VAL A 250 -3.98 -15.80 10.05
N PHE A 251 -4.51 -16.91 10.58
CA PHE A 251 -5.39 -17.82 9.85
C PHE A 251 -6.89 -17.47 10.00
N GLU A 252 -7.25 -16.58 10.90
CA GLU A 252 -8.64 -16.22 11.17
C GLU A 252 -9.09 -14.92 10.50
N SER A 253 -8.17 -14.17 9.90
CA SER A 253 -8.44 -12.88 9.29
C SER A 253 -9.27 -12.97 8.01
N THR A 254 -10.02 -11.90 7.72
CA THR A 254 -10.65 -11.63 6.41
C THR A 254 -9.88 -10.56 5.63
N ASN A 255 -8.68 -10.18 6.07
CA ASN A 255 -7.81 -9.28 5.32
C ASN A 255 -7.28 -9.99 4.06
N PRO A 256 -7.35 -9.37 2.86
CA PRO A 256 -6.97 -10.02 1.60
C PRO A 256 -5.56 -10.61 1.61
N LEU A 257 -4.60 -9.92 2.20
CA LEU A 257 -3.22 -10.41 2.33
C LEU A 257 -3.16 -11.67 3.20
N LEU A 258 -3.84 -11.68 4.35
CA LEU A 258 -3.87 -12.82 5.25
C LEU A 258 -4.71 -13.99 4.70
N GLU A 259 -5.74 -13.71 3.91
CA GLU A 259 -6.46 -14.76 3.18
C GLU A 259 -5.57 -15.49 2.18
N THR A 260 -4.65 -14.78 1.53
CA THR A 260 -3.62 -15.44 0.70
C THR A 260 -2.70 -16.31 1.54
N VAL A 261 -2.30 -15.87 2.74
CA VAL A 261 -1.50 -16.68 3.67
C VAL A 261 -2.19 -17.99 4.04
N LYS A 262 -3.52 -17.97 4.24
CA LYS A 262 -4.31 -19.19 4.53
C LYS A 262 -4.16 -20.28 3.48
N GLN A 263 -3.94 -19.91 2.22
CA GLN A 263 -3.76 -20.89 1.13
C GLN A 263 -2.50 -21.74 1.32
N PHE A 264 -1.55 -21.25 2.12
CA PHE A 264 -0.33 -21.98 2.47
C PHE A 264 -0.43 -22.72 3.81
N ASP A 265 -1.62 -22.77 4.42
CA ASP A 265 -1.84 -23.55 5.64
C ASP A 265 -1.59 -25.04 5.36
N PRO A 266 -0.69 -25.70 6.09
CA PRO A 266 -0.41 -27.11 5.93
C PRO A 266 -1.65 -28.00 6.01
N ILE A 267 -2.68 -27.62 6.76
CA ILE A 267 -3.96 -28.36 6.85
C ILE A 267 -4.60 -28.50 5.47
N TYR A 268 -4.51 -27.50 4.61
CA TYR A 268 -5.07 -27.52 3.25
C TYR A 268 -4.12 -28.08 2.21
N LEU A 269 -2.81 -28.03 2.46
CA LEU A 269 -1.78 -28.46 1.50
C LEU A 269 -1.28 -29.88 1.78
N SER A 270 -1.49 -30.40 2.99
CA SER A 270 -0.98 -31.68 3.41
C SER A 270 -2.09 -32.73 3.39
N HIS A 271 -1.68 -33.96 3.12
CA HIS A 271 -2.56 -35.13 3.26
C HIS A 271 -2.18 -35.84 4.54
N SER A 272 -3.06 -35.86 5.54
CA SER A 272 -2.76 -36.35 6.89
C SER A 272 -2.10 -37.74 6.92
N VAL A 273 -2.51 -38.65 6.02
CA VAL A 273 -1.93 -40.01 5.89
C VAL A 273 -0.53 -39.94 5.29
N MET A 274 -0.29 -39.04 4.33
CA MET A 274 1.04 -38.86 3.73
C MET A 274 2.01 -38.24 4.72
N ASP A 275 1.55 -37.25 5.48
CA ASP A 275 2.37 -36.58 6.49
C ASP A 275 2.72 -37.52 7.64
N GLU A 276 1.78 -38.33 8.10
CA GLU A 276 2.03 -39.34 9.09
C GLU A 276 3.05 -40.40 8.60
N ALA A 277 2.90 -40.83 7.35
CA ALA A 277 3.83 -41.78 6.72
C ALA A 277 5.25 -41.18 6.58
N LEU A 278 5.35 -39.93 6.16
CA LEU A 278 6.66 -39.25 6.07
C LEU A 278 7.29 -39.02 7.43
N TRP A 279 6.50 -38.64 8.43
CA TRP A 279 6.99 -38.42 9.80
C TRP A 279 7.49 -39.69 10.46
N ASN A 280 6.78 -40.81 10.28
CA ASN A 280 7.13 -42.11 10.86
C ASN A 280 8.16 -42.88 10.01
N GLY A 281 8.52 -42.41 8.82
CA GLY A 281 9.40 -43.10 7.88
C GLY A 281 8.79 -44.38 7.28
N GLU A 282 7.49 -44.60 7.42
CA GLU A 282 6.75 -45.73 6.91
C GLU A 282 5.81 -45.34 5.77
N ILE A 283 6.13 -45.74 4.55
CA ILE A 283 5.20 -45.67 3.45
C ILE A 283 4.38 -46.96 3.46
N LYS A 284 3.16 -46.91 3.98
CA LYS A 284 2.24 -48.06 3.91
C LYS A 284 1.70 -48.17 2.48
N GLU A 285 1.73 -49.40 1.94
CA GLU A 285 1.26 -49.70 0.54
C GLU A 285 -0.13 -49.15 0.23
N LYS A 286 -0.96 -48.91 1.27
CA LYS A 286 -2.32 -48.32 1.11
C LYS A 286 -2.34 -46.84 0.72
N CYS A 287 -1.20 -46.14 0.80
CA CYS A 287 -1.13 -44.72 0.38
C CYS A 287 -0.90 -44.55 -1.13
N ILE A 288 -0.63 -45.63 -1.86
CA ILE A 288 -0.30 -45.62 -3.30
C ILE A 288 -1.53 -46.03 -4.16
N GLY A 289 -2.66 -46.24 -3.57
CA GLY A 289 -3.90 -46.57 -4.27
C GLY A 289 -4.64 -45.32 -4.76
N LEU A 290 -4.03 -44.59 -5.68
CA LEU A 290 -4.70 -43.61 -6.56
C LEU A 290 -4.83 -44.23 -7.95
#